data_98f640d9dce954cd41b19b3a69e7869e
#
_entry.id   98f640d9dce954cd41b19b3a69e7869e
#
_cell.length_a   1.000
_cell.length_b   1.000
_cell.length_c   1.000
_cell.angle_alpha   90.00
_cell.angle_beta   90.00
_cell.angle_gamma   90.00
#
_symmetry.space_group_name_H-M   'P 1'
#
loop_
_entity.id
_entity.type
_entity.pdbx_description
1 polymer ?
#
loop_
_entity_poly.entity_id
_entity_poly.type
_entity_poly.pdbx_seq_one_letter_code
_entity_poly.pdbx_strand_id
1 'polypeptide(L)'
;LIIIDEQHKFGVNQRKKLSDKGGNDCDILLMTATPIPRTLTMTIYGDMDLSIIREKPATRKPIKTYSKLEAKIDDILKFIKKQIEINNQVFWVCPLIEESKKVDHTSAVKKFEYLSKVFPNNVGLLHGKTSIEDKEFILNDFLNNKFKILVSTTIIEVGIDFPNANVIVIENANKFGLSQLHQLRGRVGRGSKQSTCILMFKSSLSENAKKRINILKNSNDGFVISEEDMKIRGFGDILGFKQSGIKNFKLADPILNEDLFLLAEKEINRIEN
;
A
#
# COMPACT_ATOMS: atom_id res chain seq x y z
N LEU A 1 11.93 -13.76 -21.95
CA LEU A 1 11.02 -12.88 -21.23
C LEU A 1 11.18 -13.07 -19.72
N ILE A 2 11.39 -11.97 -19.00
CA ILE A 2 11.42 -11.91 -17.54
C ILE A 2 10.23 -11.06 -17.07
N ILE A 3 9.44 -11.58 -16.12
CA ILE A 3 8.30 -10.84 -15.54
C ILE A 3 8.60 -10.60 -14.06
N ILE A 4 8.60 -9.34 -13.66
CA ILE A 4 8.84 -8.91 -12.26
C ILE A 4 7.59 -8.19 -11.78
N ASP A 5 6.83 -8.83 -10.88
CA ASP A 5 5.68 -8.21 -10.22
C ASP A 5 6.13 -7.53 -8.92
N GLU A 6 5.48 -6.39 -8.60
CA GLU A 6 5.79 -5.56 -7.42
C GLU A 6 7.30 -5.25 -7.32
N GLN A 7 7.85 -4.65 -8.38
CA GLN A 7 9.29 -4.40 -8.53
C GLN A 7 9.96 -3.74 -7.32
N HIS A 8 9.22 -2.97 -6.52
CA HIS A 8 9.73 -2.30 -5.31
C HIS A 8 10.16 -3.29 -4.20
N LYS A 9 9.74 -4.57 -4.29
CA LYS A 9 10.17 -5.63 -3.37
C LYS A 9 11.54 -6.20 -3.72
N PHE A 10 12.04 -5.92 -4.92
CA PHE A 10 13.33 -6.41 -5.40
C PHE A 10 14.39 -5.31 -5.31
N GLY A 11 15.49 -5.59 -4.63
CA GLY A 11 16.66 -4.72 -4.63
C GLY A 11 17.31 -4.62 -6.03
N VAL A 12 18.06 -3.55 -6.27
CA VAL A 12 18.76 -3.31 -7.55
C VAL A 12 19.60 -4.52 -7.98
N ASN A 13 20.36 -5.10 -7.05
CA ASN A 13 21.22 -6.27 -7.31
C ASN A 13 20.41 -7.53 -7.67
N GLN A 14 19.21 -7.69 -7.12
CA GLN A 14 18.35 -8.85 -7.43
C GLN A 14 17.78 -8.71 -8.84
N ARG A 15 17.33 -7.51 -9.22
CA ARG A 15 16.84 -7.22 -10.58
C ARG A 15 17.94 -7.42 -11.62
N LYS A 16 19.16 -6.91 -11.35
CA LYS A 16 20.32 -7.12 -12.22
C LYS A 16 20.64 -8.60 -12.42
N LYS A 17 20.66 -9.40 -11.34
CA LYS A 17 20.88 -10.86 -11.44
C LYS A 17 19.82 -11.57 -12.25
N LEU A 18 18.57 -11.12 -12.24
CA LEU A 18 17.50 -11.66 -13.06
C LEU A 18 17.71 -11.29 -14.54
N SER A 19 18.05 -10.05 -14.83
CA SER A 19 18.39 -9.58 -16.17
C SER A 19 19.57 -10.35 -16.75
N ASP A 20 20.65 -10.51 -15.99
CA ASP A 20 21.86 -11.24 -16.40
C ASP A 20 21.56 -12.71 -16.74
N LYS A 21 20.58 -13.35 -16.07
CA LYS A 21 20.13 -14.71 -16.39
C LYS A 21 19.38 -14.82 -17.72
N GLY A 22 18.71 -13.75 -18.14
CA GLY A 22 17.95 -13.72 -19.37
C GLY A 22 18.82 -13.56 -20.63
N GLY A 23 20.05 -13.10 -20.49
CA GLY A 23 20.92 -12.73 -21.61
C GLY A 23 20.56 -11.38 -22.23
N ASN A 24 21.36 -10.92 -23.20
CA ASN A 24 21.25 -9.56 -23.78
C ASN A 24 19.95 -9.31 -24.57
N ASP A 25 19.29 -10.37 -25.07
CA ASP A 25 18.08 -10.28 -25.90
C ASP A 25 16.82 -10.64 -25.13
N CYS A 26 16.81 -10.42 -23.83
CA CYS A 26 15.68 -10.81 -22.99
C CYS A 26 14.75 -9.64 -22.69
N ASP A 27 13.50 -9.73 -23.14
CA ASP A 27 12.45 -8.77 -22.78
C ASP A 27 12.17 -8.82 -21.29
N ILE A 28 11.97 -7.64 -20.69
CA ILE A 28 11.68 -7.48 -19.26
C ILE A 28 10.35 -6.76 -19.10
N LEU A 29 9.38 -7.40 -18.46
CA LEU A 29 8.11 -6.79 -18.05
C LEU A 29 8.14 -6.49 -16.56
N LEU A 30 8.13 -5.21 -16.21
CA LEU A 30 7.98 -4.74 -14.83
C LEU A 30 6.52 -4.41 -14.55
N MET A 31 5.95 -5.00 -13.50
CA MET A 31 4.58 -4.72 -13.08
C MET A 31 4.57 -4.12 -11.67
N THR A 32 3.65 -3.20 -11.42
CA THR A 32 3.43 -2.64 -10.09
C THR A 32 1.96 -2.23 -9.91
N ALA A 33 1.42 -2.48 -8.72
CA ALA A 33 0.10 -2.02 -8.32
C ALA A 33 0.11 -0.57 -7.80
N THR A 34 1.29 -0.03 -7.49
CA THR A 34 1.46 1.39 -7.16
C THR A 34 1.79 2.16 -8.42
N PRO A 35 0.89 3.03 -8.91
CA PRO A 35 1.18 3.84 -10.08
C PRO A 35 2.46 4.65 -9.86
N ILE A 36 3.34 4.61 -10.84
CA ILE A 36 4.51 5.49 -10.91
C ILE A 36 4.10 6.64 -11.82
N PRO A 37 4.23 7.90 -11.38
CA PRO A 37 3.97 9.04 -12.26
C PRO A 37 4.78 8.92 -13.55
N ARG A 38 4.15 9.29 -14.69
CA ARG A 38 4.76 9.11 -16.02
C ARG A 38 6.13 9.80 -16.13
N THR A 39 6.23 11.02 -15.64
CA THR A 39 7.48 11.78 -15.58
C THR A 39 8.59 11.06 -14.83
N LEU A 40 8.24 10.40 -13.73
CA LEU A 40 9.21 9.62 -12.96
C LEU A 40 9.64 8.36 -13.73
N THR A 41 8.71 7.72 -14.43
CA THR A 41 9.02 6.56 -15.28
C THR A 41 9.98 6.95 -16.41
N MET A 42 9.72 8.04 -17.11
CA MET A 42 10.57 8.57 -18.17
C MET A 42 11.97 8.95 -17.66
N THR A 43 12.05 9.50 -16.46
CA THR A 43 13.34 9.94 -15.89
C THR A 43 14.21 8.76 -15.44
N ILE A 44 13.59 7.69 -14.92
CA ILE A 44 14.31 6.53 -14.37
C ILE A 44 14.51 5.43 -15.41
N TYR A 45 13.55 5.27 -16.31
CA TYR A 45 13.45 4.16 -17.26
C TYR A 45 13.20 4.69 -18.67
N GLY A 46 13.97 5.70 -19.09
CA GLY A 46 13.76 6.41 -20.37
C GLY A 46 13.75 5.51 -21.61
N ASP A 47 14.26 4.29 -21.49
CA ASP A 47 14.32 3.25 -22.50
C ASP A 47 13.20 2.20 -22.38
N MET A 48 12.21 2.43 -21.51
CA MET A 48 11.09 1.50 -21.30
C MET A 48 9.77 2.03 -21.81
N ASP A 49 9.02 1.18 -22.52
CA ASP A 49 7.63 1.44 -22.87
C ASP A 49 6.73 1.34 -21.67
N LEU A 50 5.77 2.27 -21.56
CA LEU A 50 4.81 2.33 -20.45
C LEU A 50 3.41 1.95 -20.90
N SER A 51 2.86 0.89 -20.32
CA SER A 51 1.45 0.50 -20.47
C SER A 51 0.68 0.70 -19.16
N ILE A 52 -0.49 1.35 -19.24
CA ILE A 52 -1.31 1.70 -18.08
C ILE A 52 -2.68 1.05 -18.20
N ILE A 53 -3.05 0.24 -17.21
CA ILE A 53 -4.39 -0.32 -17.06
C ILE A 53 -5.18 0.56 -16.09
N ARG A 54 -6.13 1.35 -16.61
CA ARG A 54 -6.96 2.27 -15.79
C ARG A 54 -8.26 1.65 -15.33
N GLU A 55 -8.74 0.64 -16.02
CA GLU A 55 -10.02 -0.01 -15.75
C GLU A 55 -9.97 -0.85 -14.48
N LYS A 56 -11.03 -0.79 -13.71
CA LYS A 56 -11.22 -1.65 -12.53
C LYS A 56 -12.29 -2.69 -12.86
N PRO A 57 -12.23 -3.90 -12.28
CA PRO A 57 -13.29 -4.89 -12.43
C PRO A 57 -14.66 -4.28 -12.13
N ALA A 58 -15.65 -4.52 -13.01
CA ALA A 58 -16.98 -3.89 -12.95
C ALA A 58 -17.72 -4.13 -11.62
N THR A 59 -17.43 -5.24 -10.93
CA THR A 59 -18.05 -5.59 -9.66
C THR A 59 -17.46 -4.83 -8.47
N ARG A 60 -16.33 -4.16 -8.64
CA ARG A 60 -15.57 -3.55 -7.54
C ARG A 60 -16.16 -2.19 -7.16
N LYS A 61 -16.70 -2.08 -5.95
CA LYS A 61 -17.23 -0.82 -5.40
C LYS A 61 -16.13 0.07 -4.84
N PRO A 62 -16.24 1.41 -4.95
CA PRO A 62 -15.31 2.34 -4.29
C PRO A 62 -15.28 2.11 -2.77
N ILE A 63 -14.09 2.11 -2.18
CA ILE A 63 -13.92 1.90 -0.74
C ILE A 63 -14.24 3.22 -0.02
N LYS A 64 -15.17 3.18 0.94
CA LYS A 64 -15.49 4.34 1.79
C LYS A 64 -14.39 4.50 2.84
N THR A 65 -13.71 5.64 2.82
CA THR A 65 -12.60 5.91 3.75
C THR A 65 -13.01 6.95 4.79
N TYR A 66 -12.87 6.60 6.06
CA TYR A 66 -13.17 7.46 7.20
C TYR A 66 -11.92 7.68 8.05
N SER A 67 -11.82 8.87 8.65
CA SER A 67 -10.80 9.18 9.63
C SER A 67 -11.45 9.32 11.01
N LYS A 68 -10.88 8.71 12.03
CA LYS A 68 -11.40 8.69 13.40
C LYS A 68 -10.28 8.91 14.42
N LEU A 69 -10.60 9.69 15.46
CA LEU A 69 -9.72 9.81 16.63
C LEU A 69 -9.68 8.47 17.39
N GLU A 70 -8.53 8.11 17.93
CA GLU A 70 -8.37 6.92 18.78
C GLU A 70 -9.32 6.94 20.00
N ALA A 71 -9.60 8.13 20.56
CA ALA A 71 -10.57 8.31 21.64
C ALA A 71 -12.01 7.85 21.29
N LYS A 72 -12.32 7.67 20.00
CA LYS A 72 -13.61 7.15 19.52
C LYS A 72 -13.58 5.65 19.20
N ILE A 73 -12.71 4.89 19.86
CA ILE A 73 -12.57 3.45 19.65
C ILE A 73 -13.88 2.68 19.88
N ASP A 74 -14.69 3.10 20.83
CA ASP A 74 -15.98 2.45 21.13
C ASP A 74 -16.96 2.51 19.96
N ASP A 75 -16.99 3.63 19.22
CA ASP A 75 -17.80 3.76 18.00
C ASP A 75 -17.32 2.78 16.92
N ILE A 76 -16.00 2.61 16.81
CA ILE A 76 -15.39 1.68 15.86
C ILE A 76 -15.72 0.24 16.23
N LEU A 77 -15.62 -0.12 17.51
CA LEU A 77 -15.97 -1.46 18.00
C LEU A 77 -17.44 -1.79 17.79
N LYS A 78 -18.35 -0.84 18.05
CA LYS A 78 -19.79 -0.98 17.74
C LYS A 78 -20.04 -1.19 16.25
N PHE A 79 -19.32 -0.46 15.40
CA PHE A 79 -19.39 -0.63 13.95
C PHE A 79 -18.88 -2.02 13.52
N ILE A 80 -17.73 -2.46 14.06
CA ILE A 80 -17.15 -3.77 13.75
C ILE A 80 -18.11 -4.89 14.18
N LYS A 81 -18.74 -4.78 15.36
CA LYS A 81 -19.74 -5.77 15.80
C LYS A 81 -20.83 -5.96 14.76
N LYS A 82 -21.42 -4.87 14.26
CA LYS A 82 -22.44 -4.92 13.19
C LYS A 82 -21.90 -5.55 11.90
N GLN A 83 -20.63 -5.31 11.56
CA GLN A 83 -20.02 -5.89 10.36
C GLN A 83 -19.82 -7.41 10.49
N ILE A 84 -19.43 -7.87 11.67
CA ILE A 84 -19.27 -9.30 11.96
C ILE A 84 -20.65 -10.02 11.91
N GLU A 85 -21.70 -9.39 12.43
CA GLU A 85 -23.07 -9.94 12.41
C GLU A 85 -23.57 -10.18 10.98
N ILE A 86 -23.16 -9.36 10.00
CA ILE A 86 -23.48 -9.55 8.57
C ILE A 86 -22.41 -10.35 7.81
N ASN A 87 -21.60 -11.11 8.55
CA ASN A 87 -20.56 -12.00 8.02
C ASN A 87 -19.44 -11.31 7.24
N ASN A 88 -19.10 -10.08 7.60
CA ASN A 88 -17.90 -9.42 7.07
C ASN A 88 -16.69 -9.70 7.96
N GLN A 89 -15.51 -9.74 7.35
CA GLN A 89 -14.24 -9.87 8.04
C GLN A 89 -13.51 -8.53 8.11
N VAL A 90 -12.67 -8.39 9.12
CA VAL A 90 -11.98 -7.16 9.48
C VAL A 90 -10.47 -7.37 9.52
N PHE A 91 -9.72 -6.57 8.83
CA PHE A 91 -8.29 -6.40 9.07
C PHE A 91 -8.08 -5.28 10.09
N TRP A 92 -7.29 -5.56 11.12
CA TRP A 92 -6.85 -4.57 12.09
C TRP A 92 -5.33 -4.42 11.99
N VAL A 93 -4.86 -3.32 11.40
CA VAL A 93 -3.46 -3.09 11.12
C VAL A 93 -2.85 -2.19 12.18
N CYS A 94 -1.83 -2.69 12.87
CA CYS A 94 -1.01 -1.94 13.81
C CYS A 94 0.27 -1.47 13.11
N PRO A 95 0.76 -0.24 13.33
CA PRO A 95 1.98 0.24 12.70
C PRO A 95 3.21 -0.52 13.21
N LEU A 96 4.18 -0.74 12.33
CA LEU A 96 5.54 -1.06 12.72
C LEU A 96 6.20 0.20 13.30
N ILE A 97 6.74 0.12 14.50
CA ILE A 97 7.49 1.22 15.13
C ILE A 97 8.97 0.89 14.92
N GLU A 98 9.66 1.64 14.05
CA GLU A 98 11.04 1.36 13.61
C GLU A 98 12.09 1.27 14.73
N GLU A 99 11.80 1.81 15.93
CA GLU A 99 12.75 1.92 17.00
C GLU A 99 13.07 0.63 17.77
N SER A 100 12.26 -0.42 17.69
CA SER A 100 12.65 -1.78 18.10
C SER A 100 11.65 -2.86 17.66
N LYS A 101 12.16 -3.93 17.04
CA LYS A 101 11.39 -5.14 16.70
C LYS A 101 10.67 -5.78 17.91
N LYS A 102 11.07 -5.44 19.14
CA LYS A 102 10.42 -5.88 20.39
C LYS A 102 9.16 -5.10 20.71
N VAL A 103 9.12 -3.78 20.42
CA VAL A 103 7.96 -2.92 20.71
C VAL A 103 6.81 -3.18 19.75
N ASP A 104 7.10 -3.48 18.49
CA ASP A 104 6.10 -3.79 17.47
C ASP A 104 5.28 -5.03 17.80
N HIS A 105 5.96 -6.09 18.21
CA HIS A 105 5.32 -7.32 18.67
C HIS A 105 4.38 -7.03 19.85
N THR A 106 4.84 -6.25 20.82
CA THR A 106 4.06 -5.90 22.02
C THR A 106 2.81 -5.10 21.69
N SER A 107 2.86 -4.20 20.70
CA SER A 107 1.70 -3.39 20.27
C SER A 107 0.58 -4.26 19.68
N ALA A 108 0.91 -5.14 18.73
CA ALA A 108 -0.08 -6.02 18.11
C ALA A 108 -0.64 -7.08 19.08
N VAL A 109 0.23 -7.63 19.94
CA VAL A 109 -0.20 -8.59 20.97
C VAL A 109 -1.18 -7.94 21.94
N LYS A 110 -0.87 -6.75 22.47
CA LYS A 110 -1.79 -6.00 23.35
C LYS A 110 -3.12 -5.70 22.66
N LYS A 111 -3.08 -5.35 21.38
CA LYS A 111 -4.32 -5.11 20.62
C LYS A 111 -5.10 -6.39 20.41
N PHE A 112 -4.43 -7.48 20.09
CA PHE A 112 -5.03 -8.81 20.00
C PHE A 112 -5.72 -9.21 21.32
N GLU A 113 -5.02 -9.08 22.45
CA GLU A 113 -5.58 -9.38 23.78
C GLU A 113 -6.81 -8.52 24.12
N TYR A 114 -6.73 -7.20 23.78
CA TYR A 114 -7.84 -6.29 23.98
C TYR A 114 -9.06 -6.68 23.12
N LEU A 115 -8.84 -6.91 21.83
CA LEU A 115 -9.92 -7.28 20.91
C LEU A 115 -10.49 -8.67 21.22
N SER A 116 -9.68 -9.61 21.69
CA SER A 116 -10.14 -10.95 22.10
C SER A 116 -11.05 -10.91 23.32
N LYS A 117 -10.89 -9.93 24.22
CA LYS A 117 -11.83 -9.70 25.33
C LYS A 117 -13.18 -9.14 24.83
N VAL A 118 -13.14 -8.29 23.80
CA VAL A 118 -14.36 -7.68 23.23
C VAL A 118 -15.09 -8.63 22.27
N PHE A 119 -14.33 -9.43 21.52
CA PHE A 119 -14.83 -10.38 20.52
C PHE A 119 -14.28 -11.79 20.75
N PRO A 120 -14.77 -12.50 21.79
CA PRO A 120 -14.27 -13.84 22.12
C PRO A 120 -14.32 -14.79 20.93
N ASN A 121 -13.27 -15.58 20.72
CA ASN A 121 -13.12 -16.57 19.64
C ASN A 121 -13.21 -16.02 18.20
N ASN A 122 -13.16 -14.70 18.03
CA ASN A 122 -13.28 -14.06 16.71
C ASN A 122 -12.02 -13.30 16.27
N VAL A 123 -10.92 -13.42 16.98
CA VAL A 123 -9.70 -12.65 16.69
C VAL A 123 -8.51 -13.56 16.46
N GLY A 124 -7.80 -13.35 15.36
CA GLY A 124 -6.50 -13.95 15.05
C GLY A 124 -5.38 -12.91 15.08
N LEU A 125 -4.14 -13.34 15.29
CA LEU A 125 -2.95 -12.49 15.33
C LEU A 125 -1.92 -12.96 14.32
N LEU A 126 -1.43 -12.03 13.50
CA LEU A 126 -0.34 -12.24 12.55
C LEU A 126 0.72 -11.16 12.73
N HIS A 127 1.98 -11.54 12.95
CA HIS A 127 3.08 -10.59 13.11
C HIS A 127 4.37 -11.08 12.47
N GLY A 128 5.38 -10.22 12.37
CA GLY A 128 6.62 -10.51 11.66
C GLY A 128 7.47 -11.66 12.23
N LYS A 129 7.16 -12.14 13.46
CA LYS A 129 7.83 -13.29 14.09
C LYS A 129 7.02 -14.60 13.96
N THR A 130 5.84 -14.56 13.38
CA THR A 130 5.05 -15.76 13.11
C THR A 130 5.81 -16.63 12.11
N SER A 131 5.93 -17.94 12.38
CA SER A 131 6.55 -18.89 11.46
C SER A 131 5.79 -18.93 10.13
N ILE A 132 6.42 -19.41 9.07
CA ILE A 132 5.77 -19.53 7.76
C ILE A 132 4.57 -20.46 7.85
N GLU A 133 4.71 -21.60 8.52
CA GLU A 133 3.68 -22.61 8.71
C GLU A 133 2.47 -22.07 9.52
N ASP A 134 2.74 -21.40 10.66
CA ASP A 134 1.68 -20.77 11.46
C ASP A 134 0.98 -19.66 10.69
N LYS A 135 1.71 -18.92 9.87
CA LYS A 135 1.17 -17.85 9.03
C LYS A 135 0.17 -18.41 8.02
N GLU A 136 0.55 -19.47 7.31
CA GLU A 136 -0.34 -20.14 6.36
C GLU A 136 -1.59 -20.68 7.07
N PHE A 137 -1.42 -21.30 8.24
CA PHE A 137 -2.52 -21.81 9.04
C PHE A 137 -3.49 -20.69 9.45
N ILE A 138 -2.98 -19.58 10.01
CA ILE A 138 -3.80 -18.43 10.45
C ILE A 138 -4.53 -17.81 9.24
N LEU A 139 -3.88 -17.66 8.10
CA LEU A 139 -4.49 -17.08 6.91
C LEU A 139 -5.57 -18.00 6.33
N ASN A 140 -5.36 -19.30 6.33
CA ASN A 140 -6.36 -20.29 5.93
C ASN A 140 -7.56 -20.31 6.88
N ASP A 141 -7.34 -20.23 8.18
CA ASP A 141 -8.42 -20.15 9.17
C ASP A 141 -9.23 -18.87 9.00
N PHE A 142 -8.58 -17.74 8.72
CA PHE A 142 -9.27 -16.51 8.40
C PHE A 142 -10.06 -16.63 7.09
N LEU A 143 -9.49 -17.16 6.04
CA LEU A 143 -10.16 -17.38 4.76
C LEU A 143 -11.42 -18.25 4.91
N ASN A 144 -11.32 -19.30 5.73
CA ASN A 144 -12.42 -20.23 6.06
C ASN A 144 -13.41 -19.67 7.10
N ASN A 145 -13.32 -18.39 7.45
CA ASN A 145 -14.23 -17.72 8.39
C ASN A 145 -14.24 -18.30 9.83
N LYS A 146 -13.20 -18.99 10.27
CA LYS A 146 -13.11 -19.51 11.64
C LYS A 146 -13.04 -18.37 12.68
N PHE A 147 -12.50 -17.22 12.28
CA PHE A 147 -12.57 -15.98 13.05
C PHE A 147 -12.76 -14.78 12.10
N LYS A 148 -13.17 -13.64 12.68
CA LYS A 148 -13.63 -12.48 11.88
C LYS A 148 -12.69 -11.30 11.87
N ILE A 149 -11.77 -11.20 12.81
CA ILE A 149 -10.84 -10.08 12.94
C ILE A 149 -9.42 -10.63 12.88
N LEU A 150 -8.63 -10.13 11.92
CA LEU A 150 -7.20 -10.44 11.85
C LEU A 150 -6.39 -9.19 12.24
N VAL A 151 -5.74 -9.27 13.40
CA VAL A 151 -4.77 -8.25 13.86
C VAL A 151 -3.43 -8.52 13.23
N SER A 152 -2.82 -7.51 12.60
CA SER A 152 -1.52 -7.65 11.93
C SER A 152 -0.63 -6.44 12.11
N THR A 153 0.68 -6.65 12.25
CA THR A 153 1.70 -5.59 12.21
C THR A 153 2.27 -5.34 10.83
N THR A 154 2.24 -6.36 9.98
CA THR A 154 2.79 -6.29 8.63
C THR A 154 1.70 -6.04 7.61
N ILE A 155 2.08 -5.48 6.48
CA ILE A 155 1.24 -5.51 5.29
C ILE A 155 0.91 -6.98 5.06
N ILE A 156 -0.38 -7.33 5.15
CA ILE A 156 -0.86 -8.66 4.85
C ILE A 156 -0.41 -8.96 3.44
N GLU A 157 0.52 -9.93 3.32
CA GLU A 157 1.30 -10.11 2.11
C GLU A 157 0.43 -10.39 0.90
N VAL A 158 0.96 -9.98 -0.22
CA VAL A 158 0.44 -10.11 -1.57
C VAL A 158 0.22 -11.59 -1.89
N GLY A 159 -0.91 -11.92 -2.49
CA GLY A 159 -1.15 -13.23 -3.10
C GLY A 159 -2.42 -13.94 -2.64
N ILE A 160 -2.96 -13.61 -1.46
CA ILE A 160 -4.21 -14.22 -0.99
C ILE A 160 -5.35 -13.21 -1.11
N ASP A 161 -6.45 -13.64 -1.71
CA ASP A 161 -7.67 -12.85 -1.79
C ASP A 161 -8.63 -13.25 -0.67
N PHE A 162 -9.15 -12.25 0.05
CA PHE A 162 -10.11 -12.43 1.14
C PHE A 162 -11.44 -11.75 0.77
N PRO A 163 -12.34 -12.44 0.08
CA PRO A 163 -13.57 -11.83 -0.47
C PRO A 163 -14.52 -11.32 0.60
N ASN A 164 -14.45 -11.86 1.81
CA ASN A 164 -15.25 -11.42 2.97
C ASN A 164 -14.58 -10.30 3.77
N ALA A 165 -13.33 -9.94 3.49
CA ALA A 165 -12.64 -8.84 4.16
C ALA A 165 -13.11 -7.50 3.60
N ASN A 166 -14.14 -6.95 4.23
CA ASN A 166 -14.79 -5.71 3.78
C ASN A 166 -14.49 -4.51 4.68
N VAL A 167 -13.78 -4.71 5.79
CA VAL A 167 -13.36 -3.64 6.69
C VAL A 167 -11.88 -3.71 6.95
N ILE A 168 -11.22 -2.56 6.88
CA ILE A 168 -9.85 -2.40 7.36
C ILE A 168 -9.76 -1.22 8.32
N VAL A 169 -9.17 -1.46 9.49
CA VAL A 169 -8.84 -0.44 10.49
C VAL A 169 -7.33 -0.29 10.52
N ILE A 170 -6.83 0.91 10.33
CA ILE A 170 -5.38 1.23 10.34
C ILE A 170 -5.11 2.13 11.53
N GLU A 171 -4.43 1.60 12.54
CA GLU A 171 -4.01 2.37 13.72
C GLU A 171 -2.84 3.30 13.41
N ASN A 172 -2.82 4.45 14.07
CA ASN A 172 -1.78 5.47 13.89
C ASN A 172 -1.49 5.72 12.39
N ALA A 173 -2.55 5.91 11.60
CA ALA A 173 -2.47 6.08 10.15
C ALA A 173 -1.52 7.21 9.73
N ASN A 174 -1.28 8.19 10.61
CA ASN A 174 -0.30 9.27 10.42
C ASN A 174 1.16 8.81 10.33
N LYS A 175 1.48 7.59 10.80
CA LYS A 175 2.83 7.00 10.72
C LYS A 175 3.11 6.32 9.38
N PHE A 176 2.09 6.07 8.57
CA PHE A 176 2.23 5.44 7.26
C PHE A 176 2.42 6.48 6.16
N GLY A 177 3.19 6.12 5.14
CA GLY A 177 3.23 6.86 3.88
C GLY A 177 1.90 6.75 3.13
N LEU A 178 1.63 7.70 2.22
CA LEU A 178 0.36 7.73 1.47
C LEU A 178 0.21 6.50 0.57
N SER A 179 1.28 6.10 -0.13
CA SER A 179 1.31 4.87 -0.93
C SER A 179 1.07 3.62 -0.08
N GLN A 180 1.64 3.54 1.14
CA GLN A 180 1.41 2.42 2.06
C GLN A 180 -0.06 2.35 2.49
N LEU A 181 -0.65 3.49 2.85
CA LEU A 181 -2.08 3.57 3.21
C LEU A 181 -2.97 3.14 2.03
N HIS A 182 -2.60 3.53 0.81
CA HIS A 182 -3.32 3.12 -0.40
C HIS A 182 -3.24 1.61 -0.63
N GLN A 183 -2.07 1.00 -0.50
CA GLN A 183 -1.87 -0.44 -0.61
C GLN A 183 -2.67 -1.20 0.46
N LEU A 184 -2.61 -0.75 1.73
CA LEU A 184 -3.39 -1.34 2.82
C LEU A 184 -4.89 -1.24 2.55
N ARG A 185 -5.40 -0.07 2.13
CA ARG A 185 -6.80 0.10 1.74
C ARG A 185 -7.20 -0.86 0.62
N GLY A 186 -6.32 -1.10 -0.33
CA GLY A 186 -6.53 -2.03 -1.45
C GLY A 186 -6.64 -3.50 -1.04
N ARG A 187 -6.38 -3.85 0.22
CA ARG A 187 -6.54 -5.23 0.75
C ARG A 187 -7.99 -5.59 1.02
N VAL A 188 -8.88 -4.62 1.07
CA VAL A 188 -10.34 -4.84 1.15
C VAL A 188 -11.03 -4.42 -0.15
N GLY A 189 -12.29 -4.76 -0.32
CA GLY A 189 -13.08 -4.40 -1.49
C GLY A 189 -12.77 -5.24 -2.73
N ARG A 190 -12.40 -6.49 -2.55
CA ARG A 190 -12.17 -7.43 -3.65
C ARG A 190 -13.42 -8.22 -4.03
N GLY A 191 -14.44 -8.19 -3.19
CA GLY A 191 -15.77 -8.75 -3.44
C GLY A 191 -16.77 -7.71 -3.94
N SER A 192 -18.05 -8.12 -4.09
CA SER A 192 -19.17 -7.27 -4.51
C SER A 192 -19.76 -6.39 -3.39
N LYS A 193 -19.42 -6.65 -2.13
CA LYS A 193 -19.90 -5.90 -0.98
C LYS A 193 -19.22 -4.53 -0.85
N GLN A 194 -19.94 -3.58 -0.25
CA GLN A 194 -19.36 -2.27 0.09
C GLN A 194 -18.27 -2.43 1.16
N SER A 195 -17.10 -1.86 0.92
CA SER A 195 -15.98 -1.94 1.84
C SER A 195 -15.64 -0.61 2.49
N THR A 196 -15.08 -0.68 3.70
CA THR A 196 -14.79 0.47 4.55
C THR A 196 -13.34 0.44 5.03
N CYS A 197 -12.65 1.57 4.91
CA CYS A 197 -11.34 1.81 5.49
C CYS A 197 -11.46 2.85 6.61
N ILE A 198 -10.99 2.53 7.81
CA ILE A 198 -10.99 3.43 8.97
C ILE A 198 -9.54 3.76 9.31
N LEU A 199 -9.18 5.04 9.15
CA LEU A 199 -7.89 5.58 9.50
C LEU A 199 -7.95 6.15 10.92
N MET A 200 -7.34 5.45 11.88
CA MET A 200 -7.25 5.90 13.27
C MET A 200 -6.00 6.73 13.51
N PHE A 201 -6.10 7.78 14.31
CA PHE A 201 -4.97 8.63 14.69
C PHE A 201 -5.16 9.25 16.06
N LYS A 202 -4.06 9.68 16.68
CA LYS A 202 -4.04 10.45 17.91
C LYS A 202 -4.36 11.93 17.64
N SER A 203 -4.69 12.69 18.68
CA SER A 203 -5.28 14.03 18.60
C SER A 203 -4.47 15.09 17.84
N SER A 204 -3.15 14.95 17.74
CA SER A 204 -2.29 15.91 17.03
C SER A 204 -1.74 15.34 15.74
N LEU A 205 -2.17 15.87 14.61
CA LEU A 205 -1.62 15.55 13.30
C LEU A 205 -0.77 16.69 12.77
N SER A 206 0.41 16.37 12.23
CA SER A 206 1.17 17.33 11.42
C SER A 206 0.40 17.69 10.15
N GLU A 207 0.69 18.84 9.55
CA GLU A 207 0.04 19.27 8.31
C GLU A 207 0.20 18.23 7.18
N ASN A 208 1.37 17.65 7.03
CA ASN A 208 1.60 16.59 6.04
C ASN A 208 0.77 15.32 6.33
N ALA A 209 0.57 14.95 7.60
CA ALA A 209 -0.29 13.83 7.96
C ALA A 209 -1.76 14.12 7.65
N LYS A 210 -2.23 15.34 7.94
CA LYS A 210 -3.59 15.79 7.56
C LYS A 210 -3.79 15.72 6.04
N LYS A 211 -2.85 16.25 5.26
CA LYS A 211 -2.89 16.20 3.79
C LYS A 211 -3.01 14.76 3.30
N ARG A 212 -2.14 13.85 3.73
CA ARG A 212 -2.18 12.42 3.34
C ARG A 212 -3.52 11.76 3.65
N ILE A 213 -4.05 11.95 4.87
CA ILE A 213 -5.35 11.40 5.28
C ILE A 213 -6.48 11.96 4.41
N ASN A 214 -6.48 13.26 4.12
CA ASN A 214 -7.51 13.90 3.31
C ASN A 214 -7.46 13.43 1.85
N ILE A 215 -6.29 13.28 1.25
CA ILE A 215 -6.13 12.74 -0.09
C ILE A 215 -6.74 11.34 -0.17
N LEU A 216 -6.39 10.47 0.77
CA LEU A 216 -6.90 9.10 0.77
C LEU A 216 -8.42 9.01 1.02
N LYS A 217 -9.01 9.96 1.77
CA LYS A 217 -10.46 10.06 1.96
C LYS A 217 -11.20 10.47 0.69
N ASN A 218 -10.61 11.38 -0.07
CA ASN A 218 -11.28 12.05 -1.20
C ASN A 218 -11.04 11.33 -2.52
N SER A 219 -10.00 10.48 -2.63
CA SER A 219 -9.69 9.78 -3.86
C SER A 219 -9.60 8.26 -3.66
N ASN A 220 -10.17 7.52 -4.62
CA ASN A 220 -9.96 6.08 -4.81
C ASN A 220 -9.06 5.80 -6.04
N ASP A 221 -8.59 6.84 -6.72
CA ASP A 221 -7.69 6.72 -7.86
C ASP A 221 -6.24 6.61 -7.39
N GLY A 222 -5.59 5.51 -7.75
CA GLY A 222 -4.20 5.25 -7.38
C GLY A 222 -3.22 6.22 -8.06
N PHE A 223 -3.53 6.70 -9.27
CA PHE A 223 -2.67 7.66 -9.98
C PHE A 223 -2.66 9.01 -9.28
N VAL A 224 -3.84 9.54 -8.95
CA VAL A 224 -3.98 10.78 -8.18
C VAL A 224 -3.25 10.67 -6.83
N ILE A 225 -3.40 9.53 -6.14
CA ILE A 225 -2.74 9.30 -4.85
C ILE A 225 -1.22 9.25 -5.00
N SER A 226 -0.71 8.64 -6.06
CA SER A 226 0.73 8.56 -6.33
C SER A 226 1.34 9.94 -6.67
N GLU A 227 0.67 10.72 -7.48
CA GLU A 227 1.07 12.09 -7.80
C GLU A 227 1.12 12.98 -6.54
N GLU A 228 0.10 12.88 -5.70
CA GLU A 228 0.05 13.64 -4.45
C GLU A 228 1.10 13.16 -3.42
N ASP A 229 1.40 11.84 -3.37
CA ASP A 229 2.48 11.31 -2.53
C ASP A 229 3.84 11.87 -2.97
N MET A 230 4.05 11.97 -4.29
CA MET A 230 5.23 12.57 -4.87
C MET A 230 5.39 14.05 -4.50
N LYS A 231 4.31 14.83 -4.58
CA LYS A 231 4.32 16.24 -4.17
C LYS A 231 4.62 16.44 -2.67
N ILE A 232 4.12 15.54 -1.82
CA ILE A 232 4.33 15.61 -0.36
C ILE A 232 5.76 15.22 0.03
N ARG A 233 6.34 14.20 -0.61
CA ARG A 233 7.69 13.68 -0.28
C ARG A 233 8.79 14.49 -0.94
N GLY A 234 8.51 15.07 -2.08
CA GLY A 234 9.52 15.63 -2.95
C GLY A 234 10.18 14.57 -3.84
N PHE A 235 10.67 15.01 -4.98
CA PHE A 235 11.24 14.13 -6.02
C PHE A 235 12.50 13.40 -5.55
N GLY A 236 13.35 14.07 -4.78
CA GLY A 236 14.61 13.52 -4.28
C GLY A 236 14.49 12.30 -3.36
N ASP A 237 13.45 12.28 -2.52
CA ASP A 237 13.23 11.17 -1.57
C ASP A 237 12.67 9.93 -2.26
N ILE A 238 11.88 10.09 -3.33
CA ILE A 238 11.27 8.95 -4.06
C ILE A 238 12.32 8.22 -4.89
N LEU A 239 13.22 8.96 -5.52
CA LEU A 239 14.29 8.39 -6.33
C LEU A 239 15.39 7.75 -5.49
N GLY A 240 15.37 7.91 -4.17
CA GLY A 240 16.45 7.43 -3.31
C GLY A 240 17.80 8.04 -3.72
N PHE A 241 17.83 9.32 -4.07
CA PHE A 241 19.06 10.01 -4.52
C PHE A 241 20.26 9.77 -3.60
N LYS A 242 20.02 9.45 -2.35
CA LYS A 242 21.08 9.03 -1.41
C LYS A 242 21.60 7.61 -1.67
N GLN A 243 20.88 6.77 -2.45
CA GLN A 243 21.24 5.36 -2.64
C GLN A 243 21.50 4.93 -4.09
N SER A 244 21.00 5.65 -5.11
CA SER A 244 20.96 5.12 -6.48
C SER A 244 21.90 5.76 -7.50
N GLY A 245 22.69 6.76 -7.14
CA GLY A 245 23.66 7.37 -8.06
C GLY A 245 23.04 8.09 -9.29
N ILE A 246 21.73 8.31 -9.32
CA ILE A 246 21.04 9.01 -10.39
C ILE A 246 21.45 10.49 -10.34
N LYS A 247 21.90 11.01 -11.46
CA LYS A 247 22.36 12.41 -11.58
C LYS A 247 21.18 13.36 -11.34
N ASN A 248 21.34 14.32 -10.43
CA ASN A 248 20.42 15.44 -10.31
C ASN A 248 20.47 16.24 -11.61
N PHE A 249 19.32 16.56 -12.17
CA PHE A 249 19.25 17.56 -13.23
C PHE A 249 19.69 18.91 -12.66
N LYS A 250 20.61 19.59 -13.34
CA LYS A 250 21.16 20.87 -12.85
C LYS A 250 20.18 22.03 -12.97
N LEU A 251 19.29 21.99 -13.97
CA LEU A 251 18.44 23.11 -14.36
C LEU A 251 16.95 22.77 -14.41
N ALA A 252 16.57 21.49 -14.46
CA ALA A 252 15.19 21.06 -14.61
C ALA A 252 14.72 20.27 -13.38
N ASP A 253 13.52 20.56 -12.94
CA ASP A 253 12.79 19.77 -11.94
C ASP A 253 11.72 18.94 -12.67
N PRO A 254 11.76 17.59 -12.61
CA PRO A 254 10.82 16.75 -13.34
C PRO A 254 9.34 16.94 -12.95
N ILE A 255 9.06 17.50 -11.77
CA ILE A 255 7.69 17.81 -11.34
C ILE A 255 7.24 19.17 -11.88
N LEU A 256 8.10 20.19 -11.69
CA LEU A 256 7.77 21.56 -12.09
C LEU A 256 7.84 21.77 -13.60
N ASN A 257 8.64 20.95 -14.29
CA ASN A 257 8.89 21.06 -15.72
C ASN A 257 8.42 19.81 -16.49
N GLU A 258 7.32 19.18 -16.05
CA GLU A 258 6.78 17.97 -16.67
C GLU A 258 6.51 18.13 -18.17
N ASP A 259 5.98 19.28 -18.56
CA ASP A 259 5.72 19.66 -19.95
C ASP A 259 6.98 19.66 -20.82
N LEU A 260 8.11 20.10 -20.27
CA LEU A 260 9.41 20.10 -20.98
C LEU A 260 9.94 18.67 -21.17
N PHE A 261 9.77 17.79 -20.18
CA PHE A 261 10.17 16.38 -20.30
C PHE A 261 9.33 15.66 -21.36
N LEU A 262 8.01 15.90 -21.39
CA LEU A 262 7.10 15.35 -22.40
C LEU A 262 7.42 15.87 -23.81
N LEU A 263 7.81 17.15 -23.94
CA LEU A 263 8.23 17.74 -25.19
C LEU A 263 9.54 17.11 -25.67
N ALA A 264 10.51 16.94 -24.78
CA ALA A 264 11.80 16.33 -25.10
C ALA A 264 11.62 14.88 -25.62
N GLU A 265 10.78 14.06 -24.95
CA GLU A 265 10.44 12.71 -25.40
C GLU A 265 9.86 12.72 -26.82
N LYS A 266 8.90 13.62 -27.07
CA LYS A 266 8.28 13.74 -28.39
C LYS A 266 9.28 14.12 -29.50
N GLU A 267 10.20 15.02 -29.20
CA GLU A 267 11.22 15.44 -30.17
C GLU A 267 12.28 14.35 -30.41
N ILE A 268 12.69 13.59 -29.38
CA ILE A 268 13.59 12.45 -29.54
C ILE A 268 12.96 11.40 -30.46
N ASN A 269 11.72 11.00 -30.19
CA ASN A 269 10.98 10.03 -31.02
C ASN A 269 10.78 10.51 -32.48
N ARG A 270 10.80 11.84 -32.70
CA ARG A 270 10.73 12.43 -34.07
C ARG A 270 12.05 12.37 -34.79
N ILE A 271 13.17 12.41 -34.09
CA ILE A 271 14.51 12.36 -34.64
C ILE A 271 14.92 10.91 -34.95
N GLU A 272 14.47 9.96 -34.17
CA GLU A 272 14.78 8.53 -34.32
C GLU A 272 13.95 7.82 -35.40
N ASN A 273 12.84 8.41 -35.87
CA ASN A 273 12.02 7.97 -36.99
C ASN A 273 12.31 8.78 -38.25
#